data_15789ee75c692180a7a4d1bf932c577b
#
_entry.id   15789ee75c692180a7a4d1bf932c577b
#
_cell.length_a   1.000
_cell.length_b   1.000
_cell.length_c   1.000
_cell.angle_alpha   90.00
_cell.angle_beta   90.00
_cell.angle_gamma   90.00
#
_symmetry.space_group_name_H-M   'P 1'
#
loop_
_entity.id
_entity.type
_entity.pdbx_description
1 polymer ?
#
loop_
_entity_poly.entity_id
_entity_poly.type
_entity_poly.pdbx_seq_one_letter_code
_entity_poly.pdbx_strand_id
1 'polypeptide(L)'
;VNVNSNPALWAIYAGDVCIDHPNLYDQGRVVADIEIDLEVNAHGSMKFTVPITNPGYDTVTQLGTVVIATYGGRKVFRGRVADTTRDFYNNVEVYCEGHLAFLCDSRLPPFAYKGTVTNFLRFILDTHNSEVEDYKKLYLGTVTVTDPDNNGVLVRSSESSISSWEAVSGKLIDMLGGYVMVREADGKYYVDYLAELTEKSNQTVEFGENLLDLEEHIDTENIVTVLYPFGARIEENGTNENTYDKYTEEPETSGLTLWHGNRVTVREANGGTMYVEDADGIKVWGKIWGTNVWDDVTLPSNLLTKAKAWLKNQVKATTTIELNAVDLHIVNIEIDDIQLGEIVHVRSAPHDLETDMPCLKIHLEPGAPDKSTVTLGAKETELTKSIAKEKQEATTPEEIAKKVWERLTAAEGVAT
;
A
#
# COMPACT_ATOMS: atom_id res chain seq x y z
N VAL A 1 -12.84 -17.10 34.53
CA VAL A 1 -13.96 -17.84 33.91
C VAL A 1 -13.35 -18.52 32.68
N ASN A 2 -13.26 -19.87 32.73
CA ASN A 2 -12.85 -20.61 31.52
C ASN A 2 -14.00 -20.48 30.50
N VAL A 3 -13.91 -19.52 29.62
CA VAL A 3 -14.75 -19.45 28.44
C VAL A 3 -14.30 -20.60 27.56
N ASN A 4 -15.13 -21.61 27.37
CA ASN A 4 -14.91 -22.62 26.33
C ASN A 4 -14.76 -21.85 25.03
N SER A 5 -13.54 -21.73 24.56
CA SER A 5 -13.22 -21.06 23.31
C SER A 5 -13.81 -21.91 22.18
N ASN A 6 -15.02 -21.56 21.74
CA ASN A 6 -15.45 -21.95 20.41
C ASN A 6 -14.51 -21.20 19.47
N PRO A 7 -13.64 -21.87 18.71
CA PRO A 7 -12.52 -21.22 18.04
C PRO A 7 -12.92 -20.22 16.95
N ALA A 8 -14.18 -20.20 16.52
CA ALA A 8 -14.68 -19.34 15.45
C ALA A 8 -15.41 -18.07 15.94
N LEU A 9 -15.18 -17.61 17.17
CA LEU A 9 -15.89 -16.45 17.70
C LEU A 9 -15.05 -15.18 17.65
N TRP A 10 -15.72 -14.08 17.28
CA TRP A 10 -15.18 -12.74 17.42
C TRP A 10 -15.23 -12.30 18.90
N ALA A 11 -14.21 -11.57 19.32
CA ALA A 11 -14.23 -10.84 20.58
C ALA A 11 -13.49 -9.51 20.44
N ILE A 12 -14.05 -8.46 21.05
CA ILE A 12 -13.47 -7.12 21.02
C ILE A 12 -13.21 -6.66 22.45
N TYR A 13 -12.02 -6.12 22.65
CA TYR A 13 -11.56 -5.60 23.92
C TYR A 13 -11.19 -4.12 23.76
N ALA A 14 -11.61 -3.29 24.72
CA ALA A 14 -11.15 -1.92 24.88
C ALA A 14 -10.35 -1.83 26.19
N GLY A 15 -9.04 -1.62 26.08
CA GLY A 15 -8.15 -1.87 27.22
C GLY A 15 -8.30 -3.30 27.72
N ASP A 16 -8.56 -3.45 29.01
CA ASP A 16 -8.78 -4.77 29.65
C ASP A 16 -10.25 -5.21 29.66
N VAL A 17 -11.15 -4.41 29.10
CA VAL A 17 -12.61 -4.66 29.13
C VAL A 17 -13.04 -5.34 27.84
N CYS A 18 -13.62 -6.54 27.94
CA CYS A 18 -14.32 -7.18 26.83
C CYS A 18 -15.61 -6.42 26.55
N ILE A 19 -15.75 -5.83 25.36
CA ILE A 19 -16.93 -5.04 24.96
C ILE A 19 -17.85 -5.77 23.98
N ASP A 20 -17.31 -6.80 23.30
CA ASP A 20 -18.11 -7.69 22.43
C ASP A 20 -17.63 -9.13 22.57
N HIS A 21 -18.58 -10.02 22.78
CA HIS A 21 -18.34 -11.46 22.74
C HIS A 21 -19.67 -12.21 22.68
N PRO A 22 -19.91 -13.11 21.71
CA PRO A 22 -21.19 -13.79 21.54
C PRO A 22 -21.71 -14.54 22.79
N ASN A 23 -20.82 -15.11 23.58
CA ASN A 23 -21.18 -15.82 24.81
C ASN A 23 -21.51 -14.88 26.00
N LEU A 24 -21.41 -13.57 25.82
CA LEU A 24 -21.60 -12.54 26.85
C LEU A 24 -22.65 -11.50 26.45
N TYR A 25 -23.48 -11.77 25.44
CA TYR A 25 -24.53 -10.86 25.00
C TYR A 25 -25.60 -10.62 26.06
N ASP A 26 -25.92 -11.63 26.88
CA ASP A 26 -26.81 -11.51 28.04
C ASP A 26 -26.28 -10.56 29.13
N GLN A 27 -24.95 -10.27 29.13
CA GLN A 27 -24.29 -9.31 30.00
C GLN A 27 -24.11 -7.92 29.34
N GLY A 28 -24.76 -7.68 28.23
CA GLY A 28 -24.69 -6.42 27.49
C GLY A 28 -23.37 -6.17 26.76
N ARG A 29 -22.52 -7.18 26.60
CA ARG A 29 -21.25 -7.08 25.84
C ARG A 29 -21.51 -7.32 24.38
N VAL A 30 -22.07 -6.28 23.75
CA VAL A 30 -22.50 -6.26 22.37
C VAL A 30 -22.06 -4.93 21.75
N VAL A 31 -21.49 -4.98 20.56
CA VAL A 31 -21.31 -3.83 19.67
C VAL A 31 -21.97 -4.11 18.32
N ALA A 32 -22.24 -3.07 17.56
CA ALA A 32 -22.87 -3.16 16.25
C ALA A 32 -21.97 -2.58 15.17
N ASP A 33 -22.30 -2.86 13.92
CA ASP A 33 -21.71 -2.24 12.73
C ASP A 33 -20.17 -2.34 12.73
N ILE A 34 -19.64 -3.52 13.00
CA ILE A 34 -18.21 -3.75 13.06
C ILE A 34 -17.66 -3.83 11.62
N GLU A 35 -16.76 -2.93 11.29
CA GLU A 35 -16.00 -2.89 10.05
C GLU A 35 -14.51 -2.86 10.38
N ILE A 36 -13.70 -3.70 9.75
CA ILE A 36 -12.25 -3.75 9.93
C ILE A 36 -11.60 -3.69 8.57
N ASP A 37 -10.77 -2.68 8.35
CA ASP A 37 -9.95 -2.54 7.16
C ASP A 37 -8.48 -2.79 7.50
N LEU A 38 -7.90 -3.79 6.85
CA LEU A 38 -6.47 -4.10 6.92
C LEU A 38 -5.87 -3.87 5.55
N GLU A 39 -4.74 -3.18 5.48
CA GLU A 39 -4.09 -2.87 4.22
C GLU A 39 -2.57 -2.82 4.39
N VAL A 40 -1.86 -3.37 3.43
CA VAL A 40 -0.40 -3.29 3.36
C VAL A 40 0.01 -1.84 3.10
N ASN A 41 1.10 -1.39 3.69
CA ASN A 41 1.57 0.00 3.58
C ASN A 41 0.63 1.07 4.17
N ALA A 42 -0.36 0.67 4.96
CA ALA A 42 -1.32 1.56 5.60
C ALA A 42 -1.50 1.24 7.08
N HIS A 43 -2.16 2.14 7.80
CA HIS A 43 -2.39 1.96 9.24
C HIS A 43 -3.42 0.85 9.51
N GLY A 44 -4.37 0.65 8.60
CA GLY A 44 -5.59 -0.08 8.87
C GLY A 44 -6.55 0.71 9.77
N SER A 45 -7.80 0.30 9.82
CA SER A 45 -8.82 0.93 10.66
C SER A 45 -9.84 -0.07 11.18
N MET A 46 -10.56 0.32 12.23
CA MET A 46 -11.72 -0.41 12.74
C MET A 46 -12.80 0.56 13.17
N LYS A 47 -14.03 0.28 12.78
CA LYS A 47 -15.22 1.04 13.12
C LYS A 47 -16.23 0.14 13.81
N PHE A 48 -16.95 0.65 14.81
CA PHE A 48 -18.04 -0.07 15.46
C PHE A 48 -18.89 0.88 16.29
N THR A 49 -20.11 0.48 16.60
CA THR A 49 -21.06 1.25 17.42
C THR A 49 -21.24 0.57 18.77
N VAL A 50 -21.05 1.32 19.85
CA VAL A 50 -21.18 0.84 21.24
C VAL A 50 -22.46 1.41 21.87
N PRO A 51 -23.43 0.56 22.27
CA PRO A 51 -24.61 1.00 23.03
C PRO A 51 -24.24 1.55 24.40
N ILE A 52 -24.99 2.54 24.89
CA ILE A 52 -24.79 3.13 26.23
C ILE A 52 -24.84 2.10 27.37
N THR A 53 -25.50 0.97 27.14
CA THR A 53 -25.64 -0.12 28.13
C THR A 53 -24.43 -1.05 28.17
N ASN A 54 -23.48 -0.90 27.26
CA ASN A 54 -22.30 -1.75 27.22
C ASN A 54 -21.38 -1.47 28.41
N PRO A 55 -20.89 -2.49 29.13
CA PRO A 55 -19.98 -2.29 30.27
C PRO A 55 -18.67 -1.57 29.97
N GLY A 56 -18.24 -1.56 28.70
CA GLY A 56 -17.03 -0.86 28.26
C GLY A 56 -17.27 0.53 27.68
N TYR A 57 -18.52 1.05 27.76
CA TYR A 57 -18.87 2.32 27.15
C TYR A 57 -17.94 3.48 27.53
N ASP A 58 -17.68 3.66 28.84
CA ASP A 58 -16.80 4.73 29.33
C ASP A 58 -15.34 4.53 28.90
N THR A 59 -14.93 3.30 28.63
CA THR A 59 -13.58 2.99 28.17
C THR A 59 -13.39 3.41 26.72
N VAL A 60 -14.35 3.08 25.84
CA VAL A 60 -14.24 3.42 24.40
C VAL A 60 -14.43 4.90 24.11
N THR A 61 -15.04 5.66 25.00
CA THR A 61 -15.15 7.12 24.86
C THR A 61 -13.85 7.88 25.19
N GLN A 62 -12.84 7.17 25.68
CA GLN A 62 -11.52 7.74 25.96
C GLN A 62 -10.61 7.59 24.75
N LEU A 63 -10.25 8.71 24.12
CA LEU A 63 -9.29 8.73 23.02
C LEU A 63 -7.96 8.13 23.45
N GLY A 64 -7.33 7.37 22.55
CA GLY A 64 -6.09 6.67 22.83
C GLY A 64 -6.26 5.30 23.49
N THR A 65 -7.49 4.92 23.92
CA THR A 65 -7.74 3.56 24.41
C THR A 65 -7.36 2.53 23.36
N VAL A 66 -6.58 1.53 23.75
CA VAL A 66 -6.21 0.43 22.84
C VAL A 66 -7.39 -0.50 22.65
N VAL A 67 -7.74 -0.75 21.39
CA VAL A 67 -8.78 -1.69 20.97
C VAL A 67 -8.13 -2.89 20.29
N ILE A 68 -8.57 -4.09 20.66
CA ILE A 68 -8.10 -5.35 20.09
C ILE A 68 -9.32 -6.14 19.65
N ALA A 69 -9.36 -6.54 18.38
CA ALA A 69 -10.32 -7.50 17.86
C ALA A 69 -9.63 -8.85 17.63
N THR A 70 -10.26 -9.91 18.08
CA THR A 70 -9.77 -11.29 17.92
C THR A 70 -10.81 -12.15 17.21
N TYR A 71 -10.34 -13.09 16.40
CA TYR A 71 -11.16 -14.13 15.79
C TYR A 71 -10.51 -15.50 16.03
N GLY A 72 -11.25 -16.43 16.58
CA GLY A 72 -10.69 -17.72 16.95
C GLY A 72 -9.52 -17.67 17.94
N GLY A 73 -9.44 -16.60 18.74
CA GLY A 73 -8.32 -16.36 19.65
C GLY A 73 -7.08 -15.71 19.01
N ARG A 74 -7.04 -15.56 17.69
CA ARG A 74 -6.00 -14.82 16.96
C ARG A 74 -6.37 -13.34 16.92
N LYS A 75 -5.40 -12.46 17.14
CA LYS A 75 -5.59 -11.01 16.96
C LYS A 75 -5.67 -10.68 15.47
N VAL A 76 -6.80 -10.09 15.07
CA VAL A 76 -7.05 -9.62 13.72
C VAL A 76 -6.73 -8.14 13.59
N PHE A 77 -7.12 -7.36 14.60
CA PHE A 77 -6.86 -5.92 14.65
C PHE A 77 -6.34 -5.52 16.02
N ARG A 78 -5.41 -4.57 16.03
CA ARG A 78 -5.01 -3.82 17.21
C ARG A 78 -4.75 -2.37 16.81
N GLY A 79 -5.40 -1.46 17.52
CA GLY A 79 -5.27 -0.05 17.25
C GLY A 79 -5.64 0.78 18.47
N ARG A 80 -5.90 2.06 18.26
CA ARG A 80 -6.35 3.00 19.30
C ARG A 80 -7.63 3.69 18.88
N VAL A 81 -8.46 4.05 19.83
CA VAL A 81 -9.59 4.97 19.61
C VAL A 81 -9.02 6.33 19.18
N ALA A 82 -9.32 6.74 17.96
CA ALA A 82 -8.85 8.02 17.39
C ALA A 82 -9.97 9.06 17.35
N ASP A 83 -11.21 8.63 17.13
CA ASP A 83 -12.38 9.50 17.10
C ASP A 83 -13.62 8.81 17.62
N THR A 84 -14.56 9.60 18.13
CA THR A 84 -15.86 9.09 18.62
C THR A 84 -16.99 10.04 18.27
N THR A 85 -18.09 9.53 17.76
CA THR A 85 -19.31 10.29 17.47
C THR A 85 -20.49 9.72 18.28
N ARG A 86 -21.20 10.56 19.00
CA ARG A 86 -22.37 10.15 19.79
C ARG A 86 -23.66 10.47 19.07
N ASP A 87 -24.54 9.48 18.94
CA ASP A 87 -25.85 9.65 18.35
C ASP A 87 -26.91 10.22 19.33
N PHE A 88 -28.14 10.40 18.84
CA PHE A 88 -29.26 10.91 19.63
C PHE A 88 -29.63 9.98 20.81
N TYR A 89 -29.41 8.68 20.70
CA TYR A 89 -29.70 7.67 21.72
C TYR A 89 -28.54 7.44 22.68
N ASN A 90 -27.48 8.22 22.55
CA ASN A 90 -26.21 8.08 23.25
C ASN A 90 -25.42 6.79 22.92
N ASN A 91 -25.70 6.14 21.82
CA ASN A 91 -24.72 5.17 21.31
C ASN A 91 -23.50 5.92 20.80
N VAL A 92 -22.35 5.29 20.87
CA VAL A 92 -21.09 5.88 20.40
C VAL A 92 -20.56 5.08 19.22
N GLU A 93 -20.48 5.73 18.07
CA GLU A 93 -19.66 5.26 16.95
C GLU A 93 -18.20 5.55 17.27
N VAL A 94 -17.37 4.52 17.19
CA VAL A 94 -15.95 4.54 17.53
C VAL A 94 -15.16 4.30 16.26
N TYR A 95 -14.20 5.19 15.98
CA TYR A 95 -13.21 5.00 14.93
C TYR A 95 -11.84 4.74 15.56
N CYS A 96 -11.22 3.63 15.14
CA CYS A 96 -9.90 3.23 15.59
C CYS A 96 -8.91 3.25 14.43
N GLU A 97 -7.73 3.77 14.70
CA GLU A 97 -6.56 3.67 13.82
C GLU A 97 -5.72 2.46 14.22
N GLY A 98 -5.25 1.71 13.23
CA GLY A 98 -4.44 0.52 13.46
C GLY A 98 -3.01 0.82 13.90
N HIS A 99 -2.21 -0.23 14.01
CA HIS A 99 -0.94 -0.23 14.72
C HIS A 99 0.11 0.74 14.17
N LEU A 100 0.23 0.84 12.83
CA LEU A 100 1.20 1.76 12.21
C LEU A 100 0.88 3.24 12.46
N ALA A 101 -0.36 3.58 12.85
CA ALA A 101 -0.73 4.94 13.22
C ALA A 101 0.02 5.46 14.44
N PHE A 102 0.55 4.58 15.32
CA PHE A 102 1.39 5.02 16.42
C PHE A 102 2.66 5.74 15.95
N LEU A 103 3.15 5.46 14.75
CA LEU A 103 4.29 6.18 14.16
C LEU A 103 4.00 7.66 13.86
N CYS A 104 2.73 8.07 13.85
CA CYS A 104 2.34 9.47 13.74
C CYS A 104 2.58 10.26 15.04
N ASP A 105 2.73 9.57 16.19
CA ASP A 105 2.86 10.19 17.51
C ASP A 105 4.29 10.67 17.82
N SER A 106 5.26 10.30 17.03
CA SER A 106 6.67 10.65 17.18
C SER A 106 7.20 11.43 15.99
N ARG A 107 8.25 12.19 16.19
CA ARG A 107 8.83 13.04 15.16
C ARG A 107 10.34 12.91 15.09
N LEU A 108 10.84 12.72 13.89
CA LEU A 108 12.26 12.81 13.61
C LEU A 108 12.65 14.31 13.51
N PRO A 109 13.75 14.72 14.15
CA PRO A 109 14.34 16.03 13.89
C PRO A 109 14.84 16.13 12.44
N PRO A 110 15.20 17.31 11.93
CA PRO A 110 15.92 17.44 10.67
C PRO A 110 17.13 16.52 10.63
N PHE A 111 17.32 15.78 9.54
CA PHE A 111 18.39 14.77 9.44
C PHE A 111 18.99 14.68 8.06
N ALA A 112 20.22 14.19 8.00
CA ALA A 112 20.88 13.66 6.81
C ALA A 112 21.40 12.27 7.12
N TYR A 113 20.90 11.28 6.41
CA TYR A 113 21.21 9.86 6.61
C TYR A 113 21.93 9.28 5.40
N LYS A 114 22.96 8.46 5.66
CA LYS A 114 23.62 7.63 4.66
C LYS A 114 23.94 6.26 5.27
N GLY A 115 23.37 5.20 4.70
CA GLY A 115 23.55 3.84 5.22
C GLY A 115 22.65 2.83 4.53
N THR A 116 22.30 1.75 5.20
CA THR A 116 21.38 0.73 4.67
C THR A 116 19.92 1.07 4.97
N VAL A 117 18.98 0.53 4.17
CA VAL A 117 17.54 0.64 4.41
C VAL A 117 17.19 0.11 5.82
N THR A 118 17.76 -1.04 6.21
CA THR A 118 17.57 -1.64 7.53
C THR A 118 17.96 -0.70 8.67
N ASN A 119 19.10 -0.03 8.55
CA ASN A 119 19.56 0.87 9.61
C ASN A 119 18.77 2.19 9.61
N PHE A 120 18.25 2.62 8.47
CA PHE A 120 17.37 3.79 8.43
C PHE A 120 16.01 3.50 9.09
N LEU A 121 15.38 2.35 8.79
CA LEU A 121 14.17 1.95 9.48
C LEU A 121 14.40 1.75 10.98
N ARG A 122 15.55 1.17 11.37
CA ARG A 122 15.92 1.07 12.80
C ARG A 122 16.03 2.46 13.44
N PHE A 123 16.67 3.42 12.80
CA PHE A 123 16.78 4.79 13.31
C PHE A 123 15.39 5.42 13.52
N ILE A 124 14.45 5.24 12.57
CA ILE A 124 13.08 5.72 12.70
C ILE A 124 12.40 5.09 13.92
N LEU A 125 12.47 3.76 14.05
CA LEU A 125 11.80 3.02 15.12
C LEU A 125 12.45 3.29 16.50
N ASP A 126 13.76 3.43 16.57
CA ASP A 126 14.46 3.78 17.83
C ASP A 126 14.08 5.21 18.29
N THR A 127 13.98 6.16 17.35
CA THR A 127 13.51 7.51 17.66
C THR A 127 12.06 7.46 18.16
N HIS A 128 11.17 6.77 17.43
CA HIS A 128 9.79 6.57 17.86
C HIS A 128 9.70 5.98 19.27
N ASN A 129 10.40 4.87 19.50
CA ASN A 129 10.36 4.16 20.78
C ASN A 129 10.93 4.97 21.97
N SER A 130 11.76 5.98 21.71
CA SER A 130 12.27 6.88 22.73
C SER A 130 11.27 7.97 23.13
N GLU A 131 10.28 8.25 22.29
CA GLU A 131 9.33 9.35 22.46
C GLU A 131 7.93 8.91 22.91
N VAL A 132 7.64 7.57 22.87
CA VAL A 132 6.29 7.05 23.13
C VAL A 132 6.28 6.05 24.30
N GLU A 133 5.08 5.80 24.82
CA GLU A 133 4.81 4.86 25.88
C GLU A 133 5.00 3.40 25.38
N ASP A 134 5.27 2.48 26.32
CA ASP A 134 5.63 1.09 26.02
C ASP A 134 4.60 0.36 25.15
N TYR A 135 3.33 0.64 25.30
CA TYR A 135 2.26 -0.02 24.53
C TYR A 135 2.20 0.41 23.06
N LYS A 136 2.87 1.51 22.70
CA LYS A 136 2.97 2.03 21.32
C LYS A 136 4.23 1.58 20.61
N LYS A 137 5.20 1.00 21.33
CA LYS A 137 6.50 0.66 20.78
C LYS A 137 6.43 -0.35 19.66
N LEU A 138 7.23 -0.10 18.63
CA LEU A 138 7.40 -0.92 17.46
C LEU A 138 8.87 -1.30 17.29
N TYR A 139 9.13 -2.55 16.97
CA TYR A 139 10.48 -3.09 16.85
C TYR A 139 10.82 -3.41 15.41
N LEU A 140 12.10 -3.37 15.09
CA LEU A 140 12.59 -3.74 13.78
C LEU A 140 12.35 -5.24 13.53
N GLY A 141 11.62 -5.56 12.49
CA GLY A 141 11.40 -6.91 11.99
C GLY A 141 12.35 -7.29 10.86
N THR A 142 11.83 -8.02 9.90
CA THR A 142 12.55 -8.46 8.70
C THR A 142 12.59 -7.31 7.68
N VAL A 143 13.79 -6.99 7.18
CA VAL A 143 13.98 -5.97 6.12
C VAL A 143 14.71 -6.60 4.96
N THR A 144 14.05 -6.74 3.83
CA THR A 144 14.63 -7.30 2.58
C THR A 144 14.75 -6.25 1.47
N VAL A 145 14.10 -5.09 1.61
CA VAL A 145 14.23 -3.98 0.66
C VAL A 145 15.63 -3.38 0.73
N THR A 146 16.20 -3.13 -0.43
CA THR A 146 17.50 -2.46 -0.60
C THR A 146 17.36 -1.33 -1.59
N ASP A 147 18.28 -0.35 -1.57
CA ASP A 147 18.37 0.66 -2.64
C ASP A 147 19.18 0.07 -3.82
N PRO A 148 18.56 -0.30 -4.94
CA PRO A 148 19.24 -0.99 -6.03
C PRO A 148 20.21 -0.09 -6.79
N ASP A 149 20.00 1.24 -6.74
CA ASP A 149 20.72 2.18 -7.61
C ASP A 149 22.07 2.63 -7.06
N ASN A 150 22.33 2.35 -5.77
CA ASN A 150 23.47 2.91 -5.05
C ASN A 150 24.28 1.84 -4.29
N ASN A 151 24.39 0.64 -4.85
CA ASN A 151 25.03 -0.52 -4.20
C ASN A 151 24.47 -0.82 -2.80
N GLY A 152 23.17 -0.62 -2.60
CA GLY A 152 22.48 -0.82 -1.31
C GLY A 152 22.68 0.32 -0.31
N VAL A 153 23.27 1.45 -0.71
CA VAL A 153 23.47 2.61 0.17
C VAL A 153 22.33 3.60 -0.01
N LEU A 154 21.46 3.65 0.98
CA LEU A 154 20.37 4.63 1.05
C LEU A 154 20.91 6.00 1.47
N VAL A 155 20.52 7.06 0.77
CA VAL A 155 20.76 8.46 1.17
C VAL A 155 19.43 9.15 1.30
N ARG A 156 19.12 9.66 2.49
CA ARG A 156 17.86 10.37 2.78
C ARG A 156 18.12 11.58 3.67
N SER A 157 17.33 12.62 3.46
CA SER A 157 17.39 13.81 4.29
C SER A 157 16.02 14.45 4.48
N SER A 158 15.90 15.25 5.51
CA SER A 158 14.78 16.15 5.74
C SER A 158 15.30 17.42 6.39
N GLU A 159 14.97 18.57 5.81
CA GLU A 159 15.31 19.91 6.35
C GLU A 159 14.35 20.34 7.46
N SER A 160 13.19 19.68 7.54
CA SER A 160 12.17 19.90 8.58
C SER A 160 11.95 18.66 9.42
N SER A 161 11.35 18.84 10.60
CA SER A 161 10.88 17.73 11.42
C SER A 161 9.68 17.06 10.75
N ILE A 162 9.75 15.74 10.56
CA ILE A 162 8.68 14.92 9.98
C ILE A 162 8.24 13.84 10.98
N SER A 163 7.02 13.32 10.85
CA SER A 163 6.59 12.19 11.68
C SER A 163 7.36 10.91 11.32
N SER A 164 7.42 9.96 12.26
CA SER A 164 8.03 8.65 11.97
C SER A 164 7.29 7.93 10.84
N TRP A 165 5.96 8.09 10.75
CA TRP A 165 5.18 7.55 9.63
C TRP A 165 5.53 8.21 8.30
N GLU A 166 5.63 9.54 8.25
CA GLU A 166 6.06 10.28 7.05
C GLU A 166 7.45 9.83 6.56
N ALA A 167 8.34 9.49 7.50
CA ALA A 167 9.66 8.95 7.15
C ALA A 167 9.57 7.54 6.55
N VAL A 168 8.66 6.69 7.05
CA VAL A 168 8.43 5.34 6.50
C VAL A 168 7.71 5.43 5.16
N SER A 169 6.59 6.13 5.07
CA SER A 169 5.81 6.23 3.82
C SER A 169 6.57 7.00 2.75
N GLY A 170 6.93 8.26 3.00
CA GLY A 170 7.49 9.15 1.98
C GLY A 170 8.97 8.89 1.66
N LYS A 171 9.78 8.42 2.63
CA LYS A 171 11.22 8.23 2.40
C LYS A 171 11.62 6.78 2.09
N LEU A 172 10.76 5.80 2.41
CA LEU A 172 10.99 4.39 2.10
C LEU A 172 9.98 3.88 1.07
N ILE A 173 8.69 3.79 1.39
CA ILE A 173 7.68 3.15 0.54
C ILE A 173 7.56 3.87 -0.81
N ASP A 174 7.33 5.18 -0.82
CA ASP A 174 7.14 5.96 -2.06
C ASP A 174 8.39 5.96 -2.95
N MET A 175 9.58 5.79 -2.36
CA MET A 175 10.84 5.90 -3.08
C MET A 175 11.41 4.54 -3.52
N LEU A 176 11.15 3.47 -2.77
CA LEU A 176 11.74 2.15 -3.00
C LEU A 176 10.69 1.07 -3.29
N GLY A 177 9.41 1.37 -3.07
CA GLY A 177 8.35 0.36 -3.10
C GLY A 177 8.45 -0.62 -1.93
N GLY A 178 7.95 -1.83 -2.14
CA GLY A 178 7.94 -2.88 -1.12
C GLY A 178 6.72 -2.81 -0.22
N TYR A 179 6.70 -3.69 0.78
CA TYR A 179 5.56 -3.97 1.63
C TYR A 179 5.92 -3.79 3.10
N VAL A 180 5.24 -2.86 3.77
CA VAL A 180 5.37 -2.62 5.21
C VAL A 180 4.17 -3.22 5.93
N MET A 181 4.42 -4.07 6.91
CA MET A 181 3.40 -4.72 7.72
C MET A 181 3.85 -4.83 9.17
N VAL A 182 2.90 -5.03 10.10
CA VAL A 182 3.19 -5.28 11.50
C VAL A 182 2.90 -6.74 11.81
N ARG A 183 3.88 -7.40 12.42
CA ARG A 183 3.77 -8.78 12.90
C ARG A 183 3.94 -8.82 14.42
N GLU A 184 3.08 -9.58 15.09
CA GLU A 184 3.23 -9.85 16.52
C GLU A 184 4.08 -11.12 16.74
N ALA A 185 5.05 -11.03 17.64
CA ALA A 185 5.80 -12.18 18.15
C ALA A 185 6.25 -11.91 19.58
N ASP A 186 6.13 -12.89 20.46
CA ASP A 186 6.56 -12.81 21.88
C ASP A 186 5.99 -11.58 22.61
N GLY A 187 4.74 -11.20 22.31
CA GLY A 187 4.09 -10.04 22.90
C GLY A 187 4.65 -8.68 22.46
N LYS A 188 5.46 -8.66 21.41
CA LYS A 188 6.00 -7.46 20.78
C LYS A 188 5.52 -7.33 19.35
N TYR A 189 5.58 -6.10 18.83
CA TYR A 189 5.12 -5.76 17.49
C TYR A 189 6.31 -5.34 16.63
N TYR A 190 6.55 -6.10 15.58
CA TYR A 190 7.67 -5.92 14.67
C TYR A 190 7.20 -5.34 13.35
N VAL A 191 7.89 -4.34 12.86
CA VAL A 191 7.67 -3.77 11.53
C VAL A 191 8.55 -4.52 10.55
N ASP A 192 7.93 -5.30 9.69
CA ASP A 192 8.59 -5.98 8.57
C ASP A 192 8.53 -5.07 7.33
N TYR A 193 9.63 -4.95 6.57
CA TYR A 193 9.68 -4.20 5.32
C TYR A 193 10.25 -5.08 4.22
N LEU A 194 9.37 -5.63 3.40
CA LEU A 194 9.66 -6.71 2.47
C LEU A 194 9.67 -6.22 1.02
N ALA A 195 10.67 -6.63 0.24
CA ALA A 195 10.71 -6.39 -1.20
C ALA A 195 9.68 -7.24 -1.96
N GLU A 196 9.44 -8.46 -1.46
CA GLU A 196 8.48 -9.41 -2.02
C GLU A 196 7.74 -10.11 -0.87
N LEU A 197 6.47 -10.44 -1.10
CA LEU A 197 5.68 -11.30 -0.24
C LEU A 197 5.90 -12.75 -0.68
N THR A 198 6.10 -13.66 0.27
CA THR A 198 6.48 -15.05 -0.02
C THR A 198 5.62 -16.09 0.69
N GLU A 199 4.94 -15.69 1.77
CA GLU A 199 4.05 -16.59 2.50
C GLU A 199 2.83 -16.93 1.62
N LYS A 200 2.51 -18.23 1.53
CA LYS A 200 1.41 -18.71 0.69
C LYS A 200 0.21 -19.02 1.55
N SER A 201 -0.95 -18.55 1.12
CA SER A 201 -2.22 -19.00 1.67
C SER A 201 -2.45 -20.48 1.35
N ASN A 202 -3.05 -21.18 2.28
CA ASN A 202 -3.51 -22.55 2.07
C ASN A 202 -4.86 -22.59 1.32
N GLN A 203 -5.56 -21.45 1.23
CA GLN A 203 -6.77 -21.32 0.43
C GLN A 203 -6.43 -21.00 -1.02
N THR A 204 -7.22 -21.60 -1.90
CA THR A 204 -7.33 -21.20 -3.31
C THR A 204 -8.64 -20.46 -3.48
N VAL A 205 -8.64 -19.37 -4.24
CA VAL A 205 -9.86 -18.67 -4.65
C VAL A 205 -10.28 -19.19 -6.01
N GLU A 206 -11.43 -19.88 -6.08
CA GLU A 206 -11.91 -20.53 -7.29
C GLU A 206 -13.34 -20.11 -7.64
N PHE A 207 -13.57 -19.80 -8.93
CA PHE A 207 -14.89 -19.47 -9.47
C PHE A 207 -15.85 -20.67 -9.31
N GLY A 208 -17.01 -20.39 -8.70
CA GLY A 208 -18.03 -21.42 -8.43
C GLY A 208 -17.86 -22.15 -7.09
N GLU A 209 -16.81 -21.84 -6.32
CA GLU A 209 -16.61 -22.35 -4.96
C GLU A 209 -16.73 -21.23 -3.93
N ASN A 210 -15.70 -20.41 -3.79
CA ASN A 210 -15.61 -19.34 -2.80
C ASN A 210 -15.44 -17.94 -3.41
N LEU A 211 -15.28 -17.82 -4.71
CA LEU A 211 -15.31 -16.56 -5.43
C LEU A 211 -16.78 -16.18 -5.72
N LEU A 212 -17.30 -15.19 -5.00
CA LEU A 212 -18.67 -14.68 -5.18
C LEU A 212 -18.73 -13.61 -6.27
N ASP A 213 -17.75 -12.72 -6.27
CA ASP A 213 -17.65 -11.62 -7.20
C ASP A 213 -16.17 -11.39 -7.57
N LEU A 214 -15.95 -10.95 -8.80
CA LEU A 214 -14.63 -10.62 -9.33
C LEU A 214 -14.73 -9.32 -10.10
N GLU A 215 -14.11 -8.29 -9.58
CA GLU A 215 -13.95 -7.02 -10.27
C GLU A 215 -12.47 -6.85 -10.65
N GLU A 216 -12.20 -6.75 -11.94
CA GLU A 216 -10.87 -6.45 -12.45
C GLU A 216 -10.76 -4.95 -12.67
N HIS A 217 -9.92 -4.30 -11.90
CA HIS A 217 -9.61 -2.88 -12.05
C HIS A 217 -8.20 -2.71 -12.58
N ILE A 218 -8.09 -2.05 -13.73
CA ILE A 218 -6.81 -1.70 -14.33
C ILE A 218 -6.55 -0.23 -13.98
N ASP A 219 -5.63 0.00 -13.04
CA ASP A 219 -5.21 1.34 -12.67
C ASP A 219 -4.16 1.87 -13.65
N THR A 220 -4.50 2.99 -14.26
CA THR A 220 -3.64 3.71 -15.20
C THR A 220 -3.34 5.15 -14.75
N GLU A 221 -3.80 5.56 -13.57
CA GLU A 221 -3.66 6.96 -13.10
C GLU A 221 -2.20 7.37 -12.91
N ASN A 222 -1.34 6.43 -12.54
CA ASN A 222 0.06 6.67 -12.24
C ASN A 222 0.99 6.38 -13.43
N ILE A 223 0.44 6.09 -14.61
CA ILE A 223 1.27 5.83 -15.78
C ILE A 223 1.99 7.10 -16.22
N VAL A 224 3.31 7.00 -16.31
CA VAL A 224 4.19 8.03 -16.88
C VAL A 224 5.06 7.37 -17.93
N THR A 225 5.08 7.90 -19.16
CA THR A 225 5.89 7.39 -20.27
C THR A 225 7.00 8.34 -20.67
N VAL A 226 6.92 9.61 -20.23
CA VAL A 226 7.94 10.64 -20.41
C VAL A 226 8.13 11.36 -19.08
N LEU A 227 9.35 11.37 -18.55
CA LEU A 227 9.65 11.90 -17.23
C LEU A 227 10.61 13.09 -17.31
N TYR A 228 10.26 14.19 -16.63
CA TYR A 228 11.21 15.25 -16.25
C TYR A 228 11.80 14.93 -14.86
N PRO A 229 13.03 14.40 -14.78
CA PRO A 229 13.68 14.10 -13.51
C PRO A 229 14.44 15.30 -12.99
N PHE A 230 14.31 15.57 -11.68
CA PHE A 230 15.08 16.61 -11.00
C PHE A 230 15.86 16.01 -9.83
N GLY A 231 17.14 16.40 -9.72
CA GLY A 231 18.01 16.01 -8.61
C GLY A 231 18.05 17.05 -7.49
N ALA A 232 19.13 16.98 -6.70
CA ALA A 232 19.40 17.89 -5.59
C ALA A 232 19.38 19.36 -6.02
N ARG A 233 19.11 20.25 -5.08
CA ARG A 233 19.31 21.69 -5.29
C ARG A 233 20.79 22.00 -5.40
N ILE A 234 21.14 22.88 -6.30
CA ILE A 234 22.51 23.38 -6.48
C ILE A 234 22.63 24.64 -5.60
N GLU A 235 23.48 24.57 -4.56
CA GLU A 235 23.74 25.73 -3.72
C GLU A 235 24.52 26.81 -4.51
N GLU A 236 24.12 28.07 -4.37
CA GLU A 236 24.74 29.25 -5.04
C GLU A 236 26.12 29.62 -4.47
N ASN A 237 26.75 28.81 -3.65
CA ASN A 237 28.04 29.12 -3.02
C ASN A 237 29.25 28.68 -3.83
N GLY A 238 29.36 29.15 -5.00
CA GLY A 238 30.60 28.98 -5.78
C GLY A 238 30.39 29.49 -7.18
N THR A 239 31.16 30.47 -7.52
CA THR A 239 31.49 30.98 -8.86
C THR A 239 31.45 29.93 -9.97
N ASN A 240 30.33 29.28 -10.17
CA ASN A 240 30.02 28.54 -11.38
C ASN A 240 29.12 29.42 -12.26
N GLU A 241 29.72 30.43 -12.82
CA GLU A 241 29.18 31.25 -13.92
C GLU A 241 28.66 30.40 -15.10
N ASN A 242 28.84 29.09 -15.07
CA ASN A 242 28.58 28.20 -16.20
C ASN A 242 27.28 27.40 -16.15
N THR A 243 26.54 27.41 -15.05
CA THR A 243 25.33 26.57 -14.98
C THR A 243 24.08 27.31 -15.44
N TYR A 244 24.01 28.62 -15.23
CA TYR A 244 22.90 29.47 -15.69
C TYR A 244 23.00 29.80 -17.18
N ASP A 245 24.18 30.16 -17.69
CA ASP A 245 24.37 30.61 -19.07
C ASP A 245 24.27 29.49 -20.11
N LYS A 246 24.50 28.23 -19.72
CA LYS A 246 24.37 27.09 -20.63
C LYS A 246 22.95 26.72 -21.02
N TYR A 247 21.96 27.18 -20.25
CA TYR A 247 20.54 26.83 -20.44
C TYR A 247 19.73 27.99 -21.01
N THR A 248 20.32 29.17 -21.19
CA THR A 248 19.71 30.34 -21.79
C THR A 248 20.10 30.50 -23.27
N GLU A 249 20.40 29.42 -24.00
CA GLU A 249 20.26 29.48 -25.45
C GLU A 249 18.79 29.65 -25.77
N GLU A 250 18.39 30.89 -25.86
CA GLU A 250 17.05 31.30 -26.22
C GLU A 250 16.63 30.67 -27.55
N PRO A 251 15.51 29.99 -27.60
CA PRO A 251 14.72 30.05 -28.81
C PRO A 251 14.24 31.50 -28.92
N GLU A 252 14.45 32.17 -30.03
CA GLU A 252 14.04 33.55 -30.34
C GLU A 252 12.49 33.75 -30.28
N THR A 253 11.81 33.18 -29.32
CA THR A 253 10.37 33.25 -29.18
C THR A 253 10.00 33.76 -27.81
N SER A 254 9.76 35.06 -27.76
CA SER A 254 8.78 35.71 -26.90
C SER A 254 8.97 35.56 -25.38
N GLY A 255 10.10 35.96 -24.80
CA GLY A 255 10.15 36.29 -23.34
C GLY A 255 9.81 35.16 -22.36
N LEU A 256 9.83 33.89 -22.80
CA LEU A 256 9.66 32.74 -21.96
C LEU A 256 11.01 32.25 -21.46
N THR A 257 11.29 32.42 -20.18
CA THR A 257 12.45 31.80 -19.53
C THR A 257 12.02 30.47 -18.89
N LEU A 258 12.59 29.36 -19.34
CA LEU A 258 12.37 28.06 -18.69
C LEU A 258 13.25 27.98 -17.44
N TRP A 259 12.64 28.00 -16.27
CA TRP A 259 13.32 27.97 -14.99
C TRP A 259 13.25 26.57 -14.36
N HIS A 260 14.43 25.99 -14.06
CA HIS A 260 14.53 24.63 -13.51
C HIS A 260 14.76 24.61 -12.00
N GLY A 261 14.63 25.75 -11.31
CA GLY A 261 14.68 25.84 -9.86
C GLY A 261 16.02 25.47 -9.23
N ASN A 262 17.15 25.75 -9.89
CA ASN A 262 18.50 25.42 -9.40
C ASN A 262 18.66 23.94 -9.00
N ARG A 263 18.14 23.03 -9.80
CA ARG A 263 18.26 21.60 -9.57
C ARG A 263 19.14 20.89 -10.58
N VAL A 264 19.78 19.82 -10.17
CA VAL A 264 20.47 18.89 -11.08
C VAL A 264 19.45 18.31 -12.05
N THR A 265 19.80 18.32 -13.35
CA THR A 265 18.98 17.73 -14.43
C THR A 265 19.76 16.64 -15.16
N VAL A 266 19.09 15.83 -15.97
CA VAL A 266 19.74 14.77 -16.77
C VAL A 266 20.41 15.27 -18.04
N ARG A 267 20.27 16.55 -18.39
CA ARG A 267 20.67 17.11 -19.69
C ARG A 267 22.09 16.77 -20.12
N GLU A 268 23.08 16.90 -19.22
CA GLU A 268 24.48 16.60 -19.51
C GLU A 268 24.75 15.12 -19.80
N ALA A 269 24.04 14.24 -19.07
CA ALA A 269 24.18 12.78 -19.20
C ALA A 269 23.28 12.18 -20.29
N ASN A 270 22.33 12.96 -20.83
CA ASN A 270 21.27 12.49 -21.73
C ASN A 270 21.31 13.21 -23.10
N GLY A 271 22.50 13.52 -23.61
CA GLY A 271 22.68 14.07 -24.94
C GLY A 271 21.99 15.42 -25.17
N GLY A 272 21.86 16.26 -24.15
CA GLY A 272 21.22 17.57 -24.22
C GLY A 272 19.71 17.55 -23.93
N THR A 273 19.11 16.38 -23.75
CA THR A 273 17.68 16.23 -23.49
C THR A 273 17.40 16.23 -21.99
N MET A 274 16.41 17.00 -21.55
CA MET A 274 16.06 17.17 -20.12
C MET A 274 15.06 16.15 -19.58
N TYR A 275 14.54 15.29 -20.43
CA TYR A 275 13.56 14.28 -20.07
C TYR A 275 14.02 12.89 -20.50
N VAL A 276 13.42 11.87 -19.93
CA VAL A 276 13.65 10.46 -20.25
C VAL A 276 12.34 9.87 -20.78
N GLU A 277 12.44 9.08 -21.85
CA GLU A 277 11.29 8.41 -22.47
C GLU A 277 11.41 6.90 -22.34
N ASP A 278 10.28 6.22 -22.12
CA ASP A 278 10.15 4.76 -22.29
C ASP A 278 9.44 4.50 -23.63
N ALA A 279 10.21 3.99 -24.60
CA ALA A 279 9.69 3.80 -25.95
C ALA A 279 8.61 2.72 -26.06
N ASP A 280 8.63 1.72 -25.20
CA ASP A 280 7.64 0.64 -25.20
C ASP A 280 6.36 1.09 -24.49
N GLY A 281 6.48 1.82 -23.39
CA GLY A 281 5.33 2.48 -22.75
C GLY A 281 4.64 3.48 -23.67
N ILE A 282 5.40 4.27 -24.45
CA ILE A 282 4.84 5.21 -25.43
C ILE A 282 4.05 4.49 -26.53
N LYS A 283 4.48 3.32 -26.98
CA LYS A 283 3.72 2.54 -27.98
C LYS A 283 2.37 2.10 -27.47
N VAL A 284 2.28 1.76 -26.18
CA VAL A 284 1.06 1.28 -25.53
C VAL A 284 0.13 2.44 -25.16
N TRP A 285 0.67 3.41 -24.42
CA TRP A 285 -0.10 4.45 -23.72
C TRP A 285 -0.05 5.82 -24.40
N GLY A 286 0.86 6.02 -25.35
CA GLY A 286 1.16 7.34 -25.87
C GLY A 286 2.13 8.09 -24.95
N LYS A 287 2.33 9.41 -25.20
CA LYS A 287 3.18 10.24 -24.35
C LYS A 287 2.38 10.79 -23.17
N ILE A 288 2.70 10.31 -21.99
CA ILE A 288 2.14 10.78 -20.70
C ILE A 288 3.29 11.36 -19.91
N TRP A 289 3.22 12.67 -19.64
CA TRP A 289 4.29 13.41 -18.98
C TRP A 289 4.15 13.40 -17.48
N GLY A 290 5.26 13.18 -16.78
CA GLY A 290 5.34 13.26 -15.33
C GLY A 290 6.63 13.94 -14.88
N THR A 291 6.71 14.21 -13.58
CA THR A 291 7.89 14.76 -12.92
C THR A 291 8.19 13.95 -11.67
N ASN A 292 9.49 13.79 -11.36
CA ASN A 292 9.89 13.26 -10.06
C ASN A 292 11.17 13.96 -9.61
N VAL A 293 11.34 14.05 -8.27
CA VAL A 293 12.43 14.78 -7.64
C VAL A 293 13.19 13.85 -6.70
N TRP A 294 14.51 13.79 -6.86
CA TRP A 294 15.43 13.06 -5.99
C TRP A 294 16.40 14.06 -5.36
N ASP A 295 16.05 14.62 -4.21
CA ASP A 295 16.80 15.66 -3.51
C ASP A 295 18.23 15.24 -3.09
N ASP A 296 18.49 13.95 -3.06
CA ASP A 296 19.76 13.32 -2.69
C ASP A 296 20.72 13.10 -3.88
N VAL A 297 20.25 13.28 -5.13
CA VAL A 297 21.03 12.98 -6.33
C VAL A 297 21.72 14.23 -6.87
N THR A 298 23.04 14.27 -6.71
CA THR A 298 23.88 15.42 -7.09
C THR A 298 24.58 15.28 -8.44
N LEU A 299 24.56 14.08 -9.05
CA LEU A 299 25.21 13.81 -10.32
C LEU A 299 24.20 13.52 -11.44
N PRO A 300 24.29 14.19 -12.60
CA PRO A 300 23.40 13.97 -13.75
C PRO A 300 23.33 12.52 -14.23
N SER A 301 24.45 11.79 -14.21
CA SER A 301 24.51 10.37 -14.61
C SER A 301 23.74 9.46 -13.66
N ASN A 302 23.83 9.72 -12.36
CA ASN A 302 23.09 8.97 -11.35
C ASN A 302 21.59 9.29 -11.45
N LEU A 303 21.26 10.56 -11.69
CA LEU A 303 19.88 10.99 -11.91
C LEU A 303 19.28 10.30 -13.13
N LEU A 304 20.03 10.19 -14.22
CA LEU A 304 19.59 9.51 -15.44
C LEU A 304 19.32 8.01 -15.18
N THR A 305 20.19 7.35 -14.42
CA THR A 305 20.02 5.93 -14.06
C THR A 305 18.76 5.72 -13.21
N LYS A 306 18.59 6.53 -12.15
CA LYS A 306 17.40 6.50 -11.31
C LYS A 306 16.12 6.80 -12.09
N ALA A 307 16.15 7.81 -12.94
CA ALA A 307 15.03 8.21 -13.77
C ALA A 307 14.56 7.08 -14.70
N LYS A 308 15.51 6.40 -15.34
CA LYS A 308 15.20 5.24 -16.22
C LYS A 308 14.61 4.06 -15.44
N ALA A 309 15.18 3.75 -14.29
CA ALA A 309 14.68 2.67 -13.43
C ALA A 309 13.25 2.97 -12.92
N TRP A 310 13.03 4.19 -12.43
CA TRP A 310 11.70 4.64 -11.97
C TRP A 310 10.68 4.61 -13.10
N LEU A 311 11.02 5.18 -14.27
CA LEU A 311 10.12 5.24 -15.44
C LEU A 311 9.70 3.85 -15.90
N LYS A 312 10.61 2.89 -15.89
CA LYS A 312 10.32 1.49 -16.25
C LYS A 312 9.25 0.85 -15.37
N ASN A 313 9.13 1.29 -14.13
CA ASN A 313 8.09 0.82 -13.23
C ASN A 313 6.76 1.58 -13.45
N GLN A 314 6.82 2.88 -13.78
CA GLN A 314 5.63 3.70 -13.98
C GLN A 314 4.88 3.44 -15.29
N VAL A 315 5.50 2.80 -16.27
CA VAL A 315 4.83 2.45 -17.54
C VAL A 315 3.95 1.20 -17.44
N LYS A 316 3.94 0.54 -16.29
CA LYS A 316 3.17 -0.68 -16.05
C LYS A 316 1.82 -0.33 -15.45
N ALA A 317 0.75 -0.79 -16.07
CA ALA A 317 -0.56 -0.78 -15.43
C ALA A 317 -0.58 -1.80 -14.28
N THR A 318 -1.14 -1.40 -13.16
CA THR A 318 -1.39 -2.31 -12.05
C THR A 318 -2.78 -2.90 -12.18
N THR A 319 -2.89 -4.21 -12.23
CA THR A 319 -4.18 -4.89 -12.17
C THR A 319 -4.44 -5.30 -10.73
N THR A 320 -5.54 -4.84 -10.18
CA THR A 320 -6.07 -5.32 -8.91
C THR A 320 -7.33 -6.11 -9.15
N ILE A 321 -7.49 -7.18 -8.40
CA ILE A 321 -8.71 -7.98 -8.41
C ILE A 321 -9.31 -7.87 -7.03
N GLU A 322 -10.53 -7.34 -6.98
CA GLU A 322 -11.34 -7.32 -5.76
C GLU A 322 -12.24 -8.57 -5.77
N LEU A 323 -12.13 -9.35 -4.72
CA LEU A 323 -12.91 -10.55 -4.55
C LEU A 323 -13.88 -10.37 -3.40
N ASN A 324 -15.14 -10.69 -3.65
CA ASN A 324 -16.12 -10.89 -2.58
C ASN A 324 -16.24 -12.40 -2.35
N ALA A 325 -15.74 -12.85 -1.21
CA ALA A 325 -15.68 -14.26 -0.87
C ALA A 325 -16.37 -14.52 0.47
N VAL A 326 -17.04 -15.65 0.59
CA VAL A 326 -17.45 -16.17 1.91
C VAL A 326 -16.21 -16.68 2.62
N ASP A 327 -16.00 -16.23 3.86
CA ASP A 327 -15.00 -16.83 4.71
C ASP A 327 -15.39 -18.28 5.03
N LEU A 328 -14.80 -19.21 4.30
CA LEU A 328 -15.07 -20.63 4.49
C LEU A 328 -14.64 -21.13 5.88
N HIS A 329 -13.75 -20.41 6.56
CA HIS A 329 -13.41 -20.69 7.95
C HIS A 329 -14.62 -20.56 8.90
N ILE A 330 -15.56 -19.65 8.59
CA ILE A 330 -16.82 -19.52 9.35
C ILE A 330 -17.69 -20.77 9.23
N VAL A 331 -17.66 -21.41 8.08
CA VAL A 331 -18.45 -22.62 7.79
C VAL A 331 -17.69 -23.89 8.16
N ASN A 332 -16.38 -23.90 7.97
CA ASN A 332 -15.50 -25.00 8.28
C ASN A 332 -14.16 -24.52 8.86
N ILE A 333 -14.03 -24.67 10.17
CA ILE A 333 -12.88 -24.23 10.96
C ILE A 333 -11.54 -24.90 10.56
N GLU A 334 -11.59 -25.98 9.77
CA GLU A 334 -10.41 -26.67 9.25
C GLU A 334 -9.81 -25.95 8.03
N ILE A 335 -10.51 -24.97 7.48
CA ILE A 335 -10.01 -24.15 6.37
C ILE A 335 -9.35 -22.90 6.96
N ASP A 336 -8.07 -22.67 6.65
CA ASP A 336 -7.35 -21.48 7.06
C ASP A 336 -7.93 -20.24 6.34
N ASP A 337 -8.03 -19.12 7.04
CA ASP A 337 -8.43 -17.84 6.44
C ASP A 337 -7.29 -17.24 5.59
N ILE A 338 -7.65 -16.37 4.65
CA ILE A 338 -6.66 -15.60 3.88
C ILE A 338 -6.16 -14.45 4.76
N GLN A 339 -4.84 -14.36 4.92
CA GLN A 339 -4.21 -13.32 5.73
C GLN A 339 -3.59 -12.21 4.87
N LEU A 340 -3.52 -11.01 5.46
CA LEU A 340 -2.87 -9.87 4.81
C LEU A 340 -1.41 -10.19 4.51
N GLY A 341 -0.97 -9.97 3.27
CA GLY A 341 0.38 -10.23 2.81
C GLY A 341 0.64 -11.66 2.35
N GLU A 342 -0.34 -12.56 2.41
CA GLU A 342 -0.19 -13.90 1.81
C GLU A 342 -0.36 -13.86 0.30
N ILE A 343 0.32 -14.79 -0.37
CA ILE A 343 0.14 -15.07 -1.79
C ILE A 343 -0.98 -16.10 -1.94
N VAL A 344 -2.05 -15.70 -2.60
CA VAL A 344 -3.24 -16.51 -2.85
C VAL A 344 -3.23 -17.02 -4.28
N HIS A 345 -3.48 -18.31 -4.46
CA HIS A 345 -3.69 -18.87 -5.79
C HIS A 345 -5.14 -18.56 -6.24
N VAL A 346 -5.27 -17.90 -7.37
CA VAL A 346 -6.57 -17.51 -7.94
C VAL A 346 -6.81 -18.25 -9.22
N ARG A 347 -7.99 -18.89 -9.36
CA ARG A 347 -8.39 -19.65 -10.53
C ARG A 347 -9.82 -19.30 -10.95
N SER A 348 -9.96 -18.81 -12.17
CA SER A 348 -11.27 -18.51 -12.76
C SER A 348 -11.26 -18.84 -14.25
N ALA A 349 -11.72 -20.04 -14.60
CA ALA A 349 -11.78 -20.50 -15.98
C ALA A 349 -12.64 -19.59 -16.90
N PRO A 350 -13.79 -19.02 -16.46
CA PRO A 350 -14.56 -18.11 -17.30
C PRO A 350 -13.82 -16.80 -17.64
N HIS A 351 -12.83 -16.41 -16.81
CA HIS A 351 -12.08 -15.17 -16.99
C HIS A 351 -10.66 -15.42 -17.52
N ASP A 352 -10.33 -16.67 -17.91
CA ASP A 352 -8.99 -17.09 -18.35
C ASP A 352 -7.89 -16.68 -17.35
N LEU A 353 -8.21 -16.77 -16.06
CA LEU A 353 -7.35 -16.34 -14.96
C LEU A 353 -6.88 -17.54 -14.16
N GLU A 354 -5.55 -17.75 -14.10
CA GLU A 354 -4.88 -18.71 -13.21
C GLU A 354 -3.53 -18.12 -12.81
N THR A 355 -3.45 -17.56 -11.60
CA THR A 355 -2.24 -16.85 -11.14
C THR A 355 -2.16 -16.78 -9.63
N ASP A 356 -0.95 -16.56 -9.14
CA ASP A 356 -0.67 -16.28 -7.73
C ASP A 356 -0.66 -14.76 -7.48
N MET A 357 -1.50 -14.26 -6.56
CA MET A 357 -1.65 -12.84 -6.26
C MET A 357 -1.47 -12.54 -4.77
N PRO A 358 -0.76 -11.47 -4.40
CA PRO A 358 -0.65 -11.05 -3.01
C PRO A 358 -1.96 -10.44 -2.49
N CYS A 359 -2.33 -10.79 -1.26
CA CYS A 359 -3.41 -10.16 -0.52
C CYS A 359 -2.94 -8.81 0.02
N LEU A 360 -3.39 -7.71 -0.58
CA LEU A 360 -2.97 -6.36 -0.24
C LEU A 360 -3.93 -5.64 0.69
N LYS A 361 -5.23 -6.01 0.66
CA LYS A 361 -6.25 -5.42 1.52
C LYS A 361 -7.29 -6.46 1.91
N ILE A 362 -7.77 -6.36 3.14
CA ILE A 362 -8.87 -7.17 3.67
C ILE A 362 -9.86 -6.23 4.35
N HIS A 363 -11.10 -6.28 3.91
CA HIS A 363 -12.24 -5.67 4.58
C HIS A 363 -13.08 -6.76 5.24
N LEU A 364 -13.35 -6.62 6.53
CA LEU A 364 -14.11 -7.59 7.31
C LEU A 364 -15.32 -6.93 7.95
N GLU A 365 -16.49 -7.52 7.72
CA GLU A 365 -17.71 -7.21 8.43
C GLU A 365 -18.15 -8.45 9.26
N PRO A 366 -17.74 -8.60 10.52
CA PRO A 366 -18.09 -9.76 11.35
C PRO A 366 -19.58 -10.02 11.48
N GLY A 367 -20.42 -8.96 11.44
CA GLY A 367 -21.88 -9.05 11.49
C GLY A 367 -22.54 -9.44 10.16
N ALA A 368 -21.83 -9.32 9.04
CA ALA A 368 -22.30 -9.63 7.69
C ALA A 368 -21.12 -10.19 6.87
N PRO A 369 -20.69 -11.45 7.14
CA PRO A 369 -19.48 -12.02 6.53
C PRO A 369 -19.50 -12.09 5.00
N ASP A 370 -20.70 -12.14 4.42
CA ASP A 370 -20.92 -12.08 2.97
C ASP A 370 -20.55 -10.76 2.31
N LYS A 371 -20.33 -9.72 3.11
CA LYS A 371 -19.81 -8.43 2.65
C LYS A 371 -18.31 -8.26 2.83
N SER A 372 -17.68 -9.23 3.48
CA SER A 372 -16.22 -9.20 3.61
C SER A 372 -15.55 -9.38 2.26
N THR A 373 -14.56 -8.54 1.98
CA THR A 373 -13.84 -8.52 0.71
C THR A 373 -12.34 -8.68 0.90
N VAL A 374 -11.70 -9.32 -0.06
CA VAL A 374 -10.24 -9.44 -0.15
C VAL A 374 -9.80 -8.82 -1.46
N THR A 375 -8.91 -7.83 -1.40
CA THR A 375 -8.30 -7.23 -2.59
C THR A 375 -6.95 -7.87 -2.84
N LEU A 376 -6.83 -8.54 -3.98
CA LEU A 376 -5.60 -9.18 -4.43
C LEU A 376 -4.93 -8.31 -5.49
N GLY A 377 -3.66 -7.95 -5.25
CA GLY A 377 -2.85 -7.22 -6.22
C GLY A 377 -2.17 -8.17 -7.21
N ALA A 378 -2.23 -7.88 -8.50
CA ALA A 378 -1.42 -8.60 -9.46
C ALA A 378 0.07 -8.23 -9.29
N LYS A 379 0.93 -9.25 -9.25
CA LYS A 379 2.36 -9.05 -9.51
C LYS A 379 2.49 -8.39 -10.89
N GLU A 380 3.34 -7.33 -11.03
CA GLU A 380 3.64 -6.61 -12.27
C GLU A 380 3.47 -7.48 -13.52
N THR A 381 2.33 -7.39 -14.19
CA THR A 381 2.00 -8.37 -15.19
C THR A 381 2.31 -7.88 -16.58
N GLU A 382 2.65 -8.82 -17.39
CA GLU A 382 2.73 -8.85 -18.83
C GLU A 382 1.57 -8.16 -19.58
N LEU A 383 0.63 -7.49 -18.88
CA LEU A 383 -0.48 -6.75 -19.50
C LEU A 383 0.06 -5.73 -20.51
N THR A 384 1.12 -5.01 -20.14
CA THR A 384 1.79 -4.09 -21.05
C THR A 384 2.38 -4.81 -22.26
N LYS A 385 2.89 -6.04 -22.06
CA LYS A 385 3.41 -6.85 -23.18
C LYS A 385 2.29 -7.45 -24.04
N SER A 386 1.19 -7.90 -23.44
CA SER A 386 0.06 -8.44 -24.20
C SER A 386 -0.65 -7.35 -24.99
N ILE A 387 -0.91 -6.19 -24.39
CA ILE A 387 -1.49 -5.02 -25.10
C ILE A 387 -0.54 -4.52 -26.19
N ALA A 388 0.77 -4.46 -25.93
CA ALA A 388 1.76 -4.09 -26.95
C ALA A 388 1.78 -5.09 -28.11
N LYS A 389 1.69 -6.40 -27.81
CA LYS A 389 1.62 -7.46 -28.83
C LYS A 389 0.33 -7.39 -29.63
N GLU A 390 -0.82 -7.18 -29.00
CA GLU A 390 -2.10 -7.03 -29.68
C GLU A 390 -2.14 -5.77 -30.58
N LYS A 391 -1.59 -4.63 -30.10
CA LYS A 391 -1.46 -3.41 -30.91
C LYS A 391 -0.47 -3.57 -32.08
N GLN A 392 0.55 -4.40 -31.92
CA GLN A 392 1.54 -4.67 -32.94
C GLN A 392 1.04 -5.67 -34.00
N GLU A 393 0.13 -6.58 -33.63
CA GLU A 393 -0.52 -7.54 -34.50
C GLU A 393 -1.74 -6.95 -35.24
N ALA A 394 -2.37 -5.91 -34.67
CA ALA A 394 -3.53 -5.25 -35.26
C ALA A 394 -3.10 -4.16 -36.25
N THR A 395 -3.24 -4.44 -37.53
CA THR A 395 -2.85 -3.53 -38.61
C THR A 395 -3.89 -2.44 -38.91
N THR A 396 -5.16 -2.64 -38.53
CA THR A 396 -6.24 -1.66 -38.74
C THR A 396 -7.27 -1.68 -37.60
N PRO A 397 -8.00 -0.55 -37.35
CA PRO A 397 -9.13 -0.52 -36.41
C PRO A 397 -10.23 -1.57 -36.72
N GLU A 398 -10.39 -1.94 -37.97
CA GLU A 398 -11.36 -2.94 -38.42
C GLU A 398 -10.94 -4.36 -38.02
N GLU A 399 -9.64 -4.67 -38.02
CA GLU A 399 -9.13 -5.96 -37.55
C GLU A 399 -9.21 -6.08 -36.02
N ILE A 400 -9.03 -4.98 -35.29
CA ILE A 400 -9.24 -4.94 -33.84
C ILE A 400 -10.73 -5.22 -33.53
N ALA A 401 -11.64 -4.52 -34.20
CA ALA A 401 -13.08 -4.70 -34.04
C ALA A 401 -13.50 -6.14 -34.37
N LYS A 402 -12.92 -6.74 -35.41
CA LYS A 402 -13.20 -8.12 -35.81
C LYS A 402 -12.73 -9.13 -34.75
N LYS A 403 -11.50 -8.98 -34.19
CA LYS A 403 -10.98 -9.86 -33.12
C LYS A 403 -11.81 -9.75 -31.85
N VAL A 404 -12.22 -8.53 -31.47
CA VAL A 404 -13.12 -8.32 -30.32
C VAL A 404 -14.47 -8.98 -30.55
N TRP A 405 -15.04 -8.87 -31.76
CA TRP A 405 -16.31 -9.49 -32.12
C TRP A 405 -16.21 -11.03 -32.13
N GLU A 406 -15.11 -11.58 -32.64
CA GLU A 406 -14.88 -13.04 -32.65
C GLU A 406 -14.75 -13.61 -31.24
N ARG A 407 -14.14 -12.88 -30.29
CA ARG A 407 -14.07 -13.27 -28.88
C ARG A 407 -15.43 -13.22 -28.19
N LEU A 408 -16.22 -12.17 -28.42
CA LEU A 408 -17.56 -12.04 -27.86
C LEU A 408 -18.51 -13.14 -28.38
N THR A 409 -18.43 -13.48 -29.65
CA THR A 409 -19.27 -14.54 -30.25
C THR A 409 -18.80 -15.94 -29.89
N ALA A 410 -17.51 -16.15 -29.58
CA ALA A 410 -17.01 -17.42 -29.07
C ALA A 410 -17.46 -17.67 -27.62
N ALA A 411 -17.59 -16.62 -26.82
CA ALA A 411 -18.11 -16.71 -25.44
C ALA A 411 -19.62 -17.02 -25.41
N GLU A 412 -20.41 -16.53 -26.40
CA GLU A 412 -21.84 -16.87 -26.52
C GLU A 412 -22.12 -18.30 -27.05
N GLY A 413 -21.13 -18.93 -27.69
CA GLY A 413 -21.24 -20.29 -28.22
C GLY A 413 -21.06 -21.42 -27.19
N VAL A 414 -20.74 -21.13 -25.97
CA VAL A 414 -20.59 -22.12 -24.85
C VAL A 414 -21.88 -22.23 -24.00
N ALA A 415 -22.89 -21.41 -24.29
CA ALA A 415 -24.18 -21.37 -23.58
C ALA A 415 -25.33 -22.06 -24.33
N THR A 416 -25.05 -23.18 -25.06
CA THR A 416 -26.13 -24.06 -25.61
C THR A 416 -25.88 -25.51 -25.29
#